data_4f7850613ccc3bdbcc338f2ec0c40cdf
#
_entry.id   4f7850613ccc3bdbcc338f2ec0c40cdf
#
_cell.length_a   1.000
_cell.length_b   1.000
_cell.length_c   1.000
_cell.angle_alpha   90.00
_cell.angle_beta   90.00
_cell.angle_gamma   90.00
#
_symmetry.space_group_name_H-M   'P 1'
#
loop_
_entity.id
_entity.type
_entity.pdbx_description
1 polymer ?
#
loop_
_entity_poly.entity_id
_entity_poly.type
_entity_poly.pdbx_seq_one_letter_code
_entity_poly.pdbx_strand_id
1 'polypeptide(L)'
;IYFTPLVTSTENHKYNISDYEHIDPDFGDNEYFRKLVEKAHSLGIKVMIDAVFNHSGRGFFAWQDVVKNGKNSKYYDWYFVKKDNFSFDGNTKDGRYYSFAFVDEMPKLDTSNPEVMDYFTKVCKDWIEMWNIDGIRFDVGNEISHAFIKKLHRELKAVKPDLFLLGEIWMDSTPYLLGDEYDSVMNYPFMQSLSNFFVDETLSSDD
;
A
#
# COMPACT_ATOMS: atom_id res chain seq x y z
N ILE A 1 -5.78 -14.02 -9.67
CA ILE A 1 -6.59 -13.60 -8.50
C ILE A 1 -5.90 -12.43 -7.84
N TYR A 2 -6.64 -11.39 -7.50
CA TYR A 2 -6.19 -10.29 -6.66
C TYR A 2 -6.85 -10.39 -5.29
N PHE A 3 -6.06 -10.28 -4.24
CA PHE A 3 -6.51 -10.20 -2.86
C PHE A 3 -6.34 -8.78 -2.33
N THR A 4 -7.39 -8.22 -1.71
CA THR A 4 -7.30 -7.06 -0.83
C THR A 4 -6.36 -7.36 0.35
N PRO A 5 -6.00 -6.41 1.22
CA PRO A 5 -4.98 -6.67 2.24
C PRO A 5 -5.28 -7.92 3.07
N LEU A 6 -4.27 -8.79 3.19
CA LEU A 6 -4.36 -10.08 3.90
C LEU A 6 -3.56 -10.09 5.20
N VAL A 7 -2.65 -9.14 5.37
CA VAL A 7 -1.76 -9.07 6.55
C VAL A 7 -2.48 -8.48 7.75
N THR A 8 -1.91 -8.68 8.93
CA THR A 8 -2.56 -8.38 10.22
C THR A 8 -3.01 -6.93 10.34
N SER A 9 -4.27 -6.72 10.65
CA SER A 9 -4.90 -5.43 10.80
C SER A 9 -5.94 -5.45 11.93
N THR A 10 -6.23 -4.28 12.50
CA THR A 10 -7.24 -4.12 13.54
C THR A 10 -8.67 -4.02 12.99
N GLU A 11 -8.82 -3.74 11.70
CA GLU A 11 -10.11 -3.48 11.06
C GLU A 11 -10.49 -4.59 10.08
N ASN A 12 -11.78 -4.79 9.89
CA ASN A 12 -12.29 -5.83 8.99
C ASN A 12 -11.86 -5.64 7.54
N HIS A 13 -11.77 -4.39 7.04
CA HIS A 13 -11.31 -4.10 5.67
C HIS A 13 -9.80 -4.29 5.47
N LYS A 14 -9.02 -4.45 6.56
CA LYS A 14 -7.57 -4.74 6.60
C LYS A 14 -6.63 -3.64 6.04
N TYR A 15 -7.12 -2.44 5.69
CA TYR A 15 -6.25 -1.34 5.23
C TYR A 15 -5.50 -0.62 6.36
N ASN A 16 -5.84 -0.86 7.64
CA ASN A 16 -5.12 -0.34 8.82
C ASN A 16 -4.08 -1.37 9.29
N ILE A 17 -3.03 -1.59 8.49
CA ILE A 17 -2.07 -2.66 8.73
C ILE A 17 -1.25 -2.38 10.00
N SER A 18 -1.20 -3.35 10.89
CA SER A 18 -0.41 -3.33 12.13
C SER A 18 0.83 -4.23 12.07
N ASP A 19 0.82 -5.25 11.21
CA ASP A 19 1.95 -6.15 10.99
C ASP A 19 1.97 -6.56 9.50
N TYR A 20 3.05 -6.22 8.81
CA TYR A 20 3.24 -6.51 7.39
C TYR A 20 3.87 -7.88 7.12
N GLU A 21 4.33 -8.57 8.16
CA GLU A 21 5.11 -9.80 8.03
C GLU A 21 4.26 -11.07 8.19
N HIS A 22 3.04 -10.93 8.76
CA HIS A 22 2.18 -12.05 9.05
C HIS A 22 0.80 -11.90 8.43
N ILE A 23 0.32 -12.99 7.82
CA ILE A 23 -1.08 -13.10 7.41
C ILE A 23 -1.97 -12.96 8.63
N ASP A 24 -3.08 -12.22 8.47
CA ASP A 24 -4.06 -12.04 9.54
C ASP A 24 -4.65 -13.37 9.97
N PRO A 25 -4.75 -13.64 11.28
CA PRO A 25 -5.33 -14.91 11.79
C PRO A 25 -6.71 -15.26 11.27
N ASP A 26 -7.51 -14.27 10.85
CA ASP A 26 -8.82 -14.50 10.21
C ASP A 26 -8.70 -15.28 8.89
N PHE A 27 -7.54 -15.23 8.24
CA PHE A 27 -7.25 -15.88 6.95
C PHE A 27 -6.30 -17.08 7.09
N GLY A 28 -5.83 -17.37 8.30
CA GLY A 28 -4.89 -18.45 8.59
C GLY A 28 -3.50 -17.94 8.98
N ASP A 29 -2.47 -18.42 8.29
CA ASP A 29 -1.08 -18.05 8.56
C ASP A 29 -0.26 -17.99 7.26
N ASN A 30 1.00 -17.59 7.37
CA ASN A 30 1.92 -17.49 6.24
C ASN A 30 2.08 -18.80 5.46
N GLU A 31 2.11 -19.93 6.17
CA GLU A 31 2.27 -21.24 5.55
C GLU A 31 1.00 -21.67 4.81
N TYR A 32 -0.18 -21.36 5.36
CA TYR A 32 -1.45 -21.65 4.70
C TYR A 32 -1.58 -20.80 3.42
N PHE A 33 -1.22 -19.51 3.47
CA PHE A 33 -1.27 -18.64 2.29
C PHE A 33 -0.25 -19.09 1.23
N ARG A 34 0.96 -19.49 1.62
CA ARG A 34 1.94 -20.08 0.69
C ARG A 34 1.38 -21.28 -0.06
N LYS A 35 0.73 -22.22 0.66
CA LYS A 35 0.07 -23.39 0.04
C LYS A 35 -1.07 -23.00 -0.89
N LEU A 36 -1.83 -21.94 -0.56
CA LEU A 36 -2.87 -21.42 -1.43
C LEU A 36 -2.28 -20.92 -2.75
N VAL A 37 -1.20 -20.14 -2.70
CA VAL A 37 -0.50 -19.64 -3.89
C VAL A 37 0.05 -20.80 -4.73
N GLU A 38 0.68 -21.79 -4.12
CA GLU A 38 1.15 -23.01 -4.81
C GLU A 38 0.01 -23.75 -5.51
N LYS A 39 -1.15 -23.85 -4.84
CA LYS A 39 -2.34 -24.47 -5.42
C LYS A 39 -2.87 -23.66 -6.60
N ALA A 40 -2.91 -22.33 -6.49
CA ALA A 40 -3.31 -21.43 -7.58
C ALA A 40 -2.38 -21.62 -8.80
N HIS A 41 -1.07 -21.64 -8.57
CA HIS A 41 -0.07 -21.87 -9.63
C HIS A 41 -0.25 -23.24 -10.32
N SER A 42 -0.56 -24.29 -9.55
CA SER A 42 -0.84 -25.62 -10.12
C SER A 42 -2.04 -25.65 -11.06
N LEU A 43 -2.90 -24.64 -10.99
CA LEU A 43 -4.07 -24.44 -11.84
C LEU A 43 -3.86 -23.37 -12.92
N GLY A 44 -2.63 -22.86 -13.07
CA GLY A 44 -2.31 -21.80 -14.02
C GLY A 44 -2.81 -20.40 -13.60
N ILE A 45 -3.14 -20.21 -12.31
CA ILE A 45 -3.69 -18.96 -11.79
C ILE A 45 -2.57 -18.17 -11.10
N LYS A 46 -2.35 -16.94 -11.52
CA LYS A 46 -1.43 -15.99 -10.87
C LYS A 46 -2.10 -15.31 -9.68
N VAL A 47 -1.28 -14.92 -8.69
CA VAL A 47 -1.74 -14.32 -7.44
C VAL A 47 -1.11 -12.95 -7.22
N MET A 48 -1.95 -11.95 -6.99
CA MET A 48 -1.56 -10.57 -6.65
C MET A 48 -2.11 -10.22 -5.26
N ILE A 49 -1.33 -9.49 -4.47
CA ILE A 49 -1.73 -8.99 -3.16
C ILE A 49 -1.66 -7.46 -3.10
N ASP A 50 -2.31 -6.91 -2.09
CA ASP A 50 -2.35 -5.47 -1.84
C ASP A 50 -1.23 -5.01 -0.91
N ALA A 51 -0.61 -3.88 -1.22
CA ALA A 51 0.44 -3.23 -0.44
C ALA A 51 -0.04 -1.83 -0.02
N VAL A 52 -0.26 -1.63 1.27
CA VAL A 52 -0.70 -0.37 1.85
C VAL A 52 0.50 0.32 2.48
N PHE A 53 1.18 1.20 1.71
CA PHE A 53 2.41 1.87 2.14
C PHE A 53 2.28 3.39 2.25
N ASN A 54 1.14 3.95 1.85
CA ASN A 54 0.85 5.37 2.05
C ASN A 54 0.67 5.72 3.54
N HIS A 55 0.16 4.78 4.32
CA HIS A 55 -0.11 4.91 5.74
C HIS A 55 0.08 3.55 6.42
N SER A 56 0.19 3.54 7.74
CA SER A 56 0.10 2.33 8.56
C SER A 56 -1.16 2.35 9.43
N GLY A 57 -1.48 1.23 10.04
CA GLY A 57 -2.43 1.21 11.15
C GLY A 57 -1.79 1.75 12.44
N ARG A 58 -2.63 2.15 13.41
CA ARG A 58 -2.16 2.57 14.75
C ARG A 58 -1.43 1.46 15.50
N GLY A 59 -1.73 0.20 15.22
CA GLY A 59 -1.05 -0.95 15.84
C GLY A 59 0.35 -1.20 15.32
N PHE A 60 0.79 -0.54 14.24
CA PHE A 60 2.11 -0.74 13.68
C PHE A 60 3.22 -0.31 14.64
N PHE A 61 4.25 -1.13 14.78
CA PHE A 61 5.28 -0.94 15.80
C PHE A 61 5.95 0.44 15.77
N ALA A 62 6.19 0.97 14.58
CA ALA A 62 6.84 2.27 14.41
C ALA A 62 5.93 3.40 14.92
N TRP A 63 4.62 3.36 14.62
CA TRP A 63 3.67 4.33 15.14
C TRP A 63 3.51 4.23 16.65
N GLN A 64 3.45 3.02 17.20
CA GLN A 64 3.40 2.77 18.64
C GLN A 64 4.60 3.39 19.38
N ASP A 65 5.79 3.27 18.79
CA ASP A 65 7.00 3.87 19.35
C ASP A 65 6.96 5.41 19.28
N VAL A 66 6.47 5.98 18.17
CA VAL A 66 6.29 7.44 18.02
C VAL A 66 5.29 7.97 19.05
N VAL A 67 4.17 7.31 19.26
CA VAL A 67 3.17 7.69 20.27
C VAL A 67 3.76 7.67 21.69
N LYS A 68 4.57 6.64 21.98
CA LYS A 68 5.19 6.45 23.30
C LYS A 68 6.31 7.44 23.59
N ASN A 69 7.18 7.69 22.62
CA ASN A 69 8.46 8.36 22.82
C ASN A 69 8.53 9.76 22.18
N GLY A 70 7.52 10.16 21.39
CA GLY A 70 7.50 11.46 20.69
C GLY A 70 8.76 11.64 19.84
N LYS A 71 9.37 12.80 19.90
CA LYS A 71 10.63 13.14 19.18
C LYS A 71 11.82 12.25 19.50
N ASN A 72 11.79 11.52 20.61
CA ASN A 72 12.86 10.59 20.97
C ASN A 72 12.70 9.23 20.29
N SER A 73 11.59 8.99 19.58
CA SER A 73 11.42 7.80 18.78
C SER A 73 12.37 7.83 17.58
N LYS A 74 13.04 6.71 17.31
CA LYS A 74 13.83 6.55 16.09
C LYS A 74 12.98 6.49 14.82
N TYR A 75 11.67 6.30 14.96
CA TYR A 75 10.70 6.28 13.86
C TYR A 75 9.92 7.59 13.72
N TYR A 76 10.32 8.66 14.44
CA TYR A 76 9.59 9.92 14.41
C TYR A 76 9.46 10.48 12.99
N ASP A 77 10.57 10.46 12.25
CA ASP A 77 10.65 10.96 10.87
C ASP A 77 10.06 9.99 9.81
N TRP A 78 9.52 8.84 10.25
CA TRP A 78 8.75 7.97 9.37
C TRP A 78 7.35 8.52 9.08
N TYR A 79 6.89 9.49 9.89
CA TYR A 79 5.54 10.05 9.83
C TYR A 79 5.56 11.57 9.77
N PHE A 80 4.51 12.14 9.21
CA PHE A 80 4.32 13.60 9.21
C PHE A 80 3.69 14.05 10.54
N VAL A 81 4.50 14.20 11.59
CA VAL A 81 4.09 14.66 12.92
C VAL A 81 4.34 16.14 13.07
N LYS A 82 3.33 16.90 13.46
CA LYS A 82 3.43 18.36 13.62
C LYS A 82 3.56 18.83 15.07
N LYS A 83 3.09 18.03 16.02
CA LYS A 83 3.10 18.36 17.45
C LYS A 83 3.54 17.14 18.24
N ASP A 84 4.36 17.38 19.26
CA ASP A 84 4.90 16.31 20.12
C ASP A 84 3.88 15.75 21.12
N ASN A 85 2.77 16.44 21.30
CA ASN A 85 1.74 16.05 22.28
C ASN A 85 0.54 15.48 21.55
N PHE A 86 0.56 14.18 21.32
CA PHE A 86 -0.56 13.42 20.81
C PHE A 86 -0.69 12.11 21.59
N SER A 87 -1.89 11.55 21.61
CA SER A 87 -2.22 10.29 22.26
C SER A 87 -2.76 9.31 21.23
N PHE A 88 -3.06 8.09 21.65
CA PHE A 88 -3.78 7.12 20.82
C PHE A 88 -5.13 7.64 20.33
N ASP A 89 -5.79 8.48 21.15
CA ASP A 89 -7.01 9.18 20.80
C ASP A 89 -6.72 10.48 20.02
N GLY A 90 -5.48 10.64 19.55
CA GLY A 90 -5.04 11.80 18.79
C GLY A 90 -5.91 11.99 17.57
N ASN A 91 -6.26 13.24 17.32
CA ASN A 91 -7.14 13.63 16.23
C ASN A 91 -6.33 14.36 15.18
N THR A 92 -6.33 13.85 13.95
CA THR A 92 -5.66 14.49 12.81
C THR A 92 -6.25 15.86 12.49
N LYS A 93 -7.53 16.08 12.81
CA LYS A 93 -8.24 17.34 12.58
C LYS A 93 -7.68 18.52 13.37
N ASP A 94 -7.01 18.28 14.51
CA ASP A 94 -6.32 19.32 15.26
C ASP A 94 -4.89 19.59 14.78
N GLY A 95 -4.46 18.91 13.74
CA GLY A 95 -3.17 19.11 13.07
C GLY A 95 -1.96 18.54 13.83
N ARG A 96 -2.13 17.53 14.67
CA ARG A 96 -1.03 16.88 15.40
C ARG A 96 -0.17 16.01 14.49
N TYR A 97 -0.79 15.28 13.59
CA TYR A 97 -0.12 14.48 12.56
C TYR A 97 -1.00 14.41 11.31
N TYR A 98 -0.42 14.00 10.20
CA TYR A 98 -1.19 13.69 9.00
C TYR A 98 -1.68 12.26 9.00
N SER A 99 -2.86 12.04 8.44
CA SER A 99 -3.42 10.71 8.18
C SER A 99 -4.03 10.66 6.79
N PHE A 100 -4.19 9.45 6.27
CA PHE A 100 -4.94 9.25 5.02
C PHE A 100 -6.43 9.59 5.24
N ALA A 101 -6.98 10.38 4.33
CA ALA A 101 -8.38 10.81 4.32
C ALA A 101 -8.88 11.39 5.67
N PHE A 102 -7.99 11.95 6.49
CA PHE A 102 -8.28 12.44 7.85
C PHE A 102 -8.83 11.37 8.81
N VAL A 103 -8.53 10.09 8.53
CA VAL A 103 -8.86 8.95 9.39
C VAL A 103 -7.74 8.78 10.42
N ASP A 104 -8.07 8.94 11.69
CA ASP A 104 -7.09 8.92 12.79
C ASP A 104 -6.31 7.60 12.89
N GLU A 105 -6.95 6.49 12.50
CA GLU A 105 -6.39 5.14 12.50
C GLU A 105 -5.36 4.88 11.42
N MET A 106 -5.18 5.83 10.46
CA MET A 106 -4.32 5.68 9.28
C MET A 106 -3.20 6.74 9.23
N PRO A 107 -2.26 6.78 10.20
CA PRO A 107 -1.18 7.75 10.21
C PRO A 107 -0.33 7.65 8.93
N LYS A 108 -0.12 8.80 8.27
CA LYS A 108 0.56 8.87 6.98
C LYS A 108 2.06 8.68 7.13
N LEU A 109 2.60 7.74 6.36
CA LEU A 109 4.03 7.50 6.24
C LEU A 109 4.70 8.52 5.30
N ASP A 110 5.91 8.94 5.64
CA ASP A 110 6.78 9.66 4.73
C ASP A 110 7.49 8.66 3.80
N THR A 111 6.88 8.41 2.66
CA THR A 111 7.42 7.49 1.66
C THR A 111 8.62 8.06 0.89
N SER A 112 9.11 9.26 1.22
CA SER A 112 10.37 9.81 0.74
C SER A 112 11.53 9.56 1.73
N ASN A 113 11.23 9.12 2.96
CA ASN A 113 12.22 8.77 3.96
C ASN A 113 12.95 7.48 3.56
N PRO A 114 14.30 7.49 3.47
CA PRO A 114 15.07 6.31 3.06
C PRO A 114 14.83 5.06 3.92
N GLU A 115 14.67 5.22 5.24
CA GLU A 115 14.43 4.09 6.15
C GLU A 115 13.04 3.47 5.90
N VAL A 116 12.02 4.28 5.63
CA VAL A 116 10.68 3.82 5.22
C VAL A 116 10.77 3.06 3.91
N MET A 117 11.46 3.63 2.91
CA MET A 117 11.67 2.97 1.63
C MET A 117 12.39 1.63 1.77
N ASP A 118 13.44 1.57 2.60
CA ASP A 118 14.21 0.35 2.81
C ASP A 118 13.39 -0.73 3.52
N TYR A 119 12.65 -0.34 4.57
CA TYR A 119 11.79 -1.26 5.32
C TYR A 119 10.74 -1.91 4.42
N PHE A 120 9.96 -1.11 3.69
CA PHE A 120 8.89 -1.66 2.85
C PHE A 120 9.40 -2.36 1.57
N THR A 121 10.56 -1.97 1.06
CA THR A 121 11.22 -2.75 0.00
C THR A 121 11.60 -4.15 0.51
N LYS A 122 12.12 -4.23 1.74
CA LYS A 122 12.40 -5.53 2.37
C LYS A 122 11.13 -6.35 2.56
N VAL A 123 10.06 -5.74 3.08
CA VAL A 123 8.75 -6.40 3.22
C VAL A 123 8.29 -7.02 1.90
N CYS A 124 8.34 -6.28 0.79
CA CYS A 124 7.97 -6.81 -0.52
C CYS A 124 8.85 -7.99 -0.96
N LYS A 125 10.16 -7.93 -0.71
CA LYS A 125 11.08 -9.04 -1.03
C LYS A 125 10.76 -10.28 -0.20
N ASP A 126 10.49 -10.10 1.09
CA ASP A 126 10.09 -11.18 1.98
C ASP A 126 8.77 -11.83 1.52
N TRP A 127 7.79 -11.05 1.06
CA TRP A 127 6.54 -11.55 0.48
C TRP A 127 6.77 -12.40 -0.78
N ILE A 128 7.65 -11.93 -1.68
CA ILE A 128 8.02 -12.67 -2.90
C ILE A 128 8.69 -13.99 -2.53
N GLU A 129 9.64 -13.97 -1.59
CA GLU A 129 10.39 -15.15 -1.17
C GLU A 129 9.49 -16.14 -0.42
N MET A 130 8.69 -15.64 0.51
CA MET A 130 7.87 -16.47 1.40
C MET A 130 6.65 -17.07 0.68
N TRP A 131 5.98 -16.27 -0.16
CA TRP A 131 4.70 -16.66 -0.75
C TRP A 131 4.73 -16.87 -2.26
N ASN A 132 5.81 -16.48 -2.94
CA ASN A 132 5.97 -16.58 -4.40
C ASN A 132 4.84 -15.90 -5.20
N ILE A 133 4.35 -14.76 -4.73
CA ILE A 133 3.30 -13.97 -5.39
C ILE A 133 3.76 -13.46 -6.77
N ASP A 134 2.80 -13.22 -7.68
CA ASP A 134 3.05 -12.80 -9.05
C ASP A 134 2.85 -11.32 -9.29
N GLY A 135 2.27 -10.61 -8.33
CA GLY A 135 2.05 -9.18 -8.44
C GLY A 135 1.76 -8.52 -7.10
N ILE A 136 1.94 -7.21 -7.10
CA ILE A 136 1.62 -6.33 -5.98
C ILE A 136 0.82 -5.14 -6.52
N ARG A 137 -0.33 -4.89 -5.94
CA ARG A 137 -1.10 -3.65 -6.15
C ARG A 137 -0.76 -2.68 -5.02
N PHE A 138 -0.42 -1.45 -5.35
CA PHE A 138 -0.09 -0.41 -4.38
C PHE A 138 -1.31 0.48 -4.14
N ASP A 139 -1.85 0.37 -2.91
CA ASP A 139 -2.95 1.18 -2.41
C ASP A 139 -2.55 2.65 -2.34
N VAL A 140 -3.46 3.55 -2.75
CA VAL A 140 -3.20 5.00 -2.79
C VAL A 140 -1.86 5.31 -3.51
N GLY A 141 -1.61 4.64 -4.62
CA GLY A 141 -0.33 4.69 -5.33
C GLY A 141 0.08 6.08 -5.78
N ASN A 142 -0.90 6.98 -6.00
CA ASN A 142 -0.65 8.38 -6.36
C ASN A 142 -0.10 9.25 -5.21
N GLU A 143 -0.14 8.77 -3.97
CA GLU A 143 0.42 9.47 -2.81
C GLU A 143 1.75 8.87 -2.33
N ILE A 144 2.21 7.80 -2.96
CA ILE A 144 3.55 7.23 -2.73
C ILE A 144 4.58 8.02 -3.54
N SER A 145 5.75 8.30 -2.94
CA SER A 145 6.78 9.08 -3.64
C SER A 145 7.32 8.35 -4.87
N HIS A 146 7.51 9.06 -5.97
CA HIS A 146 8.11 8.52 -7.20
C HIS A 146 9.48 7.84 -6.95
N ALA A 147 10.29 8.41 -6.05
CA ALA A 147 11.59 7.83 -5.69
C ALA A 147 11.43 6.43 -5.07
N PHE A 148 10.41 6.23 -4.25
CA PHE A 148 10.14 4.93 -3.65
C PHE A 148 9.59 3.94 -4.69
N ILE A 149 8.66 4.36 -5.54
CA ILE A 149 8.12 3.49 -6.60
C ILE A 149 9.24 3.02 -7.53
N LYS A 150 10.15 3.93 -7.95
CA LYS A 150 11.32 3.58 -8.77
C LYS A 150 12.27 2.61 -8.06
N LYS A 151 12.49 2.80 -6.76
CA LYS A 151 13.26 1.86 -5.95
C LYS A 151 12.62 0.47 -5.92
N LEU A 152 11.30 0.41 -5.65
CA LEU A 152 10.54 -0.83 -5.67
C LEU A 152 10.64 -1.53 -7.04
N HIS A 153 10.38 -0.80 -8.12
CA HIS A 153 10.48 -1.35 -9.48
C HIS A 153 11.86 -1.99 -9.70
N ARG A 154 12.94 -1.23 -9.52
CA ARG A 154 14.30 -1.71 -9.73
C ARG A 154 14.64 -2.93 -8.88
N GLU A 155 14.33 -2.87 -7.58
CA GLU A 155 14.78 -3.90 -6.64
C GLU A 155 13.89 -5.15 -6.65
N LEU A 156 12.60 -5.02 -6.88
CA LEU A 156 11.70 -6.17 -6.95
C LEU A 156 11.82 -6.90 -8.30
N LYS A 157 11.99 -6.16 -9.40
CA LYS A 157 12.28 -6.77 -10.72
C LYS A 157 13.63 -7.51 -10.73
N ALA A 158 14.59 -7.09 -9.92
CA ALA A 158 15.84 -7.84 -9.77
C ALA A 158 15.65 -9.19 -9.05
N VAL A 159 14.67 -9.31 -8.16
CA VAL A 159 14.32 -10.57 -7.47
C VAL A 159 13.41 -11.45 -8.33
N LYS A 160 12.36 -10.87 -8.90
CA LYS A 160 11.37 -11.56 -9.74
C LYS A 160 11.07 -10.69 -10.98
N PRO A 161 11.74 -10.92 -12.11
CA PRO A 161 11.62 -10.04 -13.30
C PRO A 161 10.21 -9.92 -13.87
N ASP A 162 9.38 -10.94 -13.71
CA ASP A 162 7.99 -11.00 -14.17
C ASP A 162 6.96 -10.59 -13.11
N LEU A 163 7.40 -10.11 -11.93
CA LEU A 163 6.50 -9.57 -10.91
C LEU A 163 5.72 -8.37 -11.46
N PHE A 164 4.41 -8.38 -11.36
CA PHE A 164 3.56 -7.32 -11.88
C PHE A 164 3.30 -6.25 -10.81
N LEU A 165 3.64 -5.00 -11.10
CA LEU A 165 3.46 -3.85 -10.20
C LEU A 165 2.29 -3.00 -10.69
N LEU A 166 1.20 -2.98 -9.95
CA LEU A 166 -0.03 -2.26 -10.27
C LEU A 166 -0.23 -1.06 -9.33
N GLY A 167 -0.32 0.15 -9.85
CA GLY A 167 -0.61 1.34 -9.06
C GLY A 167 -2.09 1.67 -9.01
N GLU A 168 -2.62 2.00 -7.84
CA GLU A 168 -3.90 2.69 -7.75
C GLU A 168 -3.68 4.18 -7.97
N ILE A 169 -4.02 4.68 -9.17
CA ILE A 169 -3.87 6.09 -9.56
C ILE A 169 -5.22 6.64 -9.96
N TRP A 170 -5.67 7.67 -9.27
CA TRP A 170 -7.03 8.25 -9.45
C TRP A 170 -7.10 9.33 -10.52
N MET A 171 -5.96 9.78 -11.04
CA MET A 171 -5.83 10.88 -11.99
C MET A 171 -5.05 10.45 -13.23
N ASP A 172 -4.54 11.39 -14.01
CA ASP A 172 -3.65 11.10 -15.13
C ASP A 172 -2.43 10.30 -14.64
N SER A 173 -2.33 9.09 -15.16
CA SER A 173 -1.30 8.12 -14.76
C SER A 173 -0.05 8.15 -15.63
N THR A 174 0.00 8.99 -16.66
CA THR A 174 1.13 9.08 -17.60
C THR A 174 2.49 9.18 -16.89
N PRO A 175 2.68 10.01 -15.82
CA PRO A 175 3.97 10.11 -15.13
C PRO A 175 4.46 8.81 -14.48
N TYR A 176 3.55 7.89 -14.15
CA TYR A 176 3.83 6.63 -13.47
C TYR A 176 4.12 5.45 -14.42
N LEU A 177 3.92 5.64 -15.73
CA LEU A 177 4.02 4.59 -16.76
C LEU A 177 5.19 4.81 -17.73
N LEU A 178 6.25 5.48 -17.28
CA LEU A 178 7.43 5.78 -18.11
C LEU A 178 8.43 4.59 -18.20
N GLY A 179 8.12 3.46 -17.57
CA GLY A 179 8.89 2.21 -17.66
C GLY A 179 9.84 1.95 -16.49
N ASP A 180 9.87 2.83 -15.49
CA ASP A 180 10.72 2.69 -14.30
C ASP A 180 9.93 2.75 -12.97
N GLU A 181 8.59 2.72 -13.05
CA GLU A 181 7.68 2.74 -11.91
C GLU A 181 6.68 1.59 -12.00
N TYR A 182 5.37 1.84 -12.12
CA TYR A 182 4.37 0.78 -12.26
C TYR A 182 4.38 0.15 -13.66
N ASP A 183 4.09 -1.14 -13.76
CA ASP A 183 3.84 -1.81 -15.03
C ASP A 183 2.48 -1.42 -15.62
N SER A 184 1.51 -1.10 -14.74
CA SER A 184 0.17 -0.66 -15.10
C SER A 184 -0.50 0.06 -13.93
N VAL A 185 -1.66 0.63 -14.20
CA VAL A 185 -2.48 1.32 -13.20
C VAL A 185 -3.94 0.88 -13.27
N MET A 186 -4.65 1.04 -12.15
CA MET A 186 -6.11 0.99 -12.13
C MET A 186 -6.63 2.24 -12.84
N ASN A 187 -7.10 2.10 -14.08
CA ASN A 187 -7.42 3.22 -14.97
C ASN A 187 -8.78 3.85 -14.64
N TYR A 188 -8.85 4.60 -13.54
CA TYR A 188 -10.05 5.32 -13.11
C TYR A 188 -10.58 6.32 -14.14
N PRO A 189 -9.74 7.12 -14.83
CA PRO A 189 -10.24 8.02 -15.89
C PRO A 189 -10.97 7.30 -17.02
N PHE A 190 -10.48 6.12 -17.43
CA PHE A 190 -11.15 5.32 -18.45
C PHE A 190 -12.49 4.77 -17.94
N MET A 191 -12.53 4.24 -16.72
CA MET A 191 -13.77 3.78 -16.09
C MET A 191 -14.80 4.91 -15.99
N GLN A 192 -14.37 6.11 -15.57
CA GLN A 192 -15.24 7.27 -15.48
C GLN A 192 -15.79 7.68 -16.86
N SER A 193 -14.93 7.70 -17.88
CA SER A 193 -15.35 8.02 -19.25
C SER A 193 -16.38 7.03 -19.79
N LEU A 194 -16.17 5.73 -19.55
CA LEU A 194 -17.15 4.69 -19.92
C LEU A 194 -18.47 4.87 -19.18
N SER A 195 -18.41 5.13 -17.86
CA SER A 195 -19.62 5.34 -17.04
C SER A 195 -20.39 6.57 -17.52
N ASN A 196 -19.70 7.66 -17.77
CA ASN A 196 -20.31 8.89 -18.28
C ASN A 196 -20.97 8.64 -19.65
N PHE A 197 -20.27 7.97 -20.57
CA PHE A 197 -20.76 7.73 -21.92
C PHE A 197 -21.96 6.78 -21.97
N PHE A 198 -21.98 5.71 -21.18
CA PHE A 198 -23.01 4.68 -21.25
C PHE A 198 -24.15 4.84 -20.25
N VAL A 199 -23.94 5.58 -19.17
CA VAL A 199 -24.88 5.65 -18.03
C VAL A 199 -25.44 7.05 -17.82
N ASP A 200 -24.63 8.10 -18.11
CA ASP A 200 -25.08 9.48 -17.95
C ASP A 200 -25.78 9.98 -19.21
N GLU A 201 -27.13 10.00 -19.15
CA GLU A 201 -27.99 10.46 -20.26
C GLU A 201 -27.90 11.98 -20.54
N THR A 202 -27.19 12.74 -19.68
CA THR A 202 -27.01 14.18 -19.84
C THR A 202 -25.81 14.55 -20.70
N LEU A 203 -24.92 13.60 -21.00
CA LEU A 203 -23.72 13.78 -21.80
C LEU A 203 -23.95 13.37 -23.26
N SER A 204 -23.24 14.00 -24.17
CA SER A 204 -23.24 13.67 -25.59
C SER A 204 -21.95 12.94 -25.96
N SER A 205 -21.92 12.39 -27.20
CA SER A 205 -20.69 11.77 -27.74
C SER A 205 -19.55 12.75 -27.98
N ASP A 206 -19.81 14.05 -27.85
CA ASP A 206 -18.87 15.15 -28.12
C ASP A 206 -18.28 15.71 -26.79
N ASP A 207 -18.79 15.25 -25.62
CA ASP A 207 -18.31 15.62 -24.30
C ASP A 207 -17.22 14.62 -23.83
#